data_1afa3edce4302ae0344fd65fd79c13f6
#
_entry.id   1afa3edce4302ae0344fd65fd79c13f6
#
_cell.length_a   1.000
_cell.length_b   1.000
_cell.length_c   1.000
_cell.angle_alpha   90.00
_cell.angle_beta   90.00
_cell.angle_gamma   90.00
#
_symmetry.space_group_name_H-M   'P 1'
#
loop_
_entity.id
_entity.type
_entity.pdbx_description
1 polymer ?
#
loop_
_entity_poly.entity_id
_entity_poly.type
_entity_poly.pdbx_seq_one_letter_code
_entity_poly.pdbx_strand_id
1 'polypeptide(L)'
;MLISNPHAMHAPYPAKLQAIMSIERAGESRHWLSSWPGVAGPTPLRELPDLASKLQVARLSVKDESLRSPLGSFKALGAPIALVRQILRLHPGLRP
;
A
#
# COMPACT_ATOMS: atom_id res chain seq x y z
N MET A 1 14.48 23.94 -4.54
CA MET A 1 15.50 23.54 -5.55
C MET A 1 15.07 22.19 -6.12
N LEU A 2 14.92 22.06 -7.43
CA LEU A 2 14.65 20.78 -8.10
C LEU A 2 16.00 20.14 -8.45
N ILE A 3 16.22 18.91 -7.98
CA ILE A 3 17.41 18.14 -8.31
C ILE A 3 16.99 17.08 -9.32
N SER A 4 17.59 17.12 -10.51
CA SER A 4 17.39 16.10 -11.53
C SER A 4 18.09 14.79 -11.11
N ASN A 5 17.42 13.66 -11.31
CA ASN A 5 18.04 12.33 -11.15
C ASN A 5 18.61 11.89 -12.51
N PRO A 6 19.94 11.96 -12.74
CA PRO A 6 20.55 11.56 -14.01
C PRO A 6 20.46 10.04 -14.25
N HIS A 7 20.15 9.26 -13.22
CA HIS A 7 19.98 7.80 -13.31
C HIS A 7 18.52 7.36 -13.44
N ALA A 8 17.60 8.32 -13.65
CA ALA A 8 16.21 7.97 -13.92
C ALA A 8 16.09 7.12 -15.18
N MET A 9 15.55 5.92 -15.02
CA MET A 9 15.34 5.01 -16.16
C MET A 9 13.92 5.21 -16.70
N HIS A 10 13.81 5.42 -18.01
CA HIS A 10 12.55 5.51 -18.75
C HIS A 10 12.25 4.23 -19.54
N ALA A 11 12.97 3.13 -19.24
CA ALA A 11 12.72 1.84 -19.85
C ALA A 11 11.40 1.24 -19.36
N PRO A 12 10.72 0.40 -20.17
CA PRO A 12 9.55 -0.35 -19.71
C PRO A 12 9.86 -1.16 -18.46
N TYR A 13 8.85 -1.30 -17.58
CA TYR A 13 8.98 -2.06 -16.34
C TYR A 13 9.35 -3.52 -16.64
N PRO A 14 10.46 -4.06 -16.11
CA PRO A 14 10.97 -5.38 -16.48
C PRO A 14 9.99 -6.51 -16.17
N ALA A 15 9.77 -7.43 -17.11
CA ALA A 15 8.85 -8.56 -16.96
C ALA A 15 9.12 -9.40 -15.70
N LYS A 16 10.41 -9.61 -15.36
CA LYS A 16 10.80 -10.33 -14.14
C LYS A 16 10.30 -9.69 -12.85
N LEU A 17 10.10 -8.37 -12.83
CA LEU A 17 9.60 -7.64 -11.68
C LEU A 17 8.07 -7.62 -11.65
N GLN A 18 7.39 -7.81 -12.80
CA GLN A 18 5.93 -7.93 -12.86
C GLN A 18 5.42 -9.14 -12.08
N ALA A 19 6.21 -10.22 -12.00
CA ALA A 19 5.88 -11.38 -11.16
C ALA A 19 5.80 -11.04 -9.67
N ILE A 20 6.47 -9.97 -9.24
CA ILE A 20 6.52 -9.50 -7.84
C ILE A 20 5.52 -8.36 -7.64
N MET A 21 5.57 -7.35 -8.50
CA MET A 21 4.75 -6.14 -8.44
C MET A 21 4.16 -5.85 -9.81
N SER A 22 2.86 -6.03 -9.93
CA SER A 22 2.06 -5.69 -11.12
C SER A 22 0.65 -5.30 -10.70
N ILE A 23 -0.15 -4.84 -11.66
CA ILE A 23 -1.57 -4.53 -11.44
C ILE A 23 -2.32 -5.79 -11.02
N GLU A 24 -2.02 -6.93 -11.63
CA GLU A 24 -2.63 -8.24 -11.32
C GLU A 24 -2.30 -8.64 -9.87
N ARG A 25 -1.04 -8.50 -9.46
CA ARG A 25 -0.61 -8.79 -8.08
C ARG A 25 -1.21 -7.85 -7.05
N ALA A 26 -1.41 -6.60 -7.42
CA ALA A 26 -2.12 -5.63 -6.58
C ALA A 26 -3.61 -6.01 -6.45
N GLY A 27 -4.24 -6.42 -7.55
CA GLY A 27 -5.62 -6.93 -7.58
C GLY A 27 -5.82 -8.14 -6.68
N GLU A 28 -4.94 -9.14 -6.78
CA GLU A 28 -4.93 -10.33 -5.93
C GLU A 28 -4.83 -9.96 -4.45
N SER A 29 -3.87 -9.11 -4.08
CA SER A 29 -3.70 -8.65 -2.70
C SER A 29 -4.93 -7.90 -2.19
N ARG A 30 -5.53 -7.07 -3.02
CA ARG A 30 -6.76 -6.34 -2.71
C ARG A 30 -7.94 -7.30 -2.47
N HIS A 31 -8.06 -8.33 -3.30
CA HIS A 31 -9.10 -9.36 -3.16
C HIS A 31 -8.96 -10.07 -1.81
N TRP A 32 -7.79 -10.55 -1.46
CA TRP A 32 -7.55 -11.21 -0.17
C TRP A 32 -7.85 -10.29 1.01
N LEU A 33 -7.31 -9.05 0.99
CA LEU A 33 -7.53 -8.09 2.06
C LEU A 33 -9.01 -7.73 2.25
N SER A 34 -9.82 -7.75 1.18
CA SER A 34 -11.25 -7.43 1.26
C SER A 34 -12.06 -8.49 2.01
N SER A 35 -11.57 -9.72 2.10
CA SER A 35 -12.21 -10.82 2.81
C SER A 35 -11.72 -11.00 4.25
N TRP A 36 -10.67 -10.27 4.66
CA TRP A 36 -10.09 -10.45 6.00
C TRP A 36 -10.87 -9.70 7.08
N PRO A 37 -11.19 -10.37 8.21
CA PRO A 37 -11.82 -9.70 9.34
C PRO A 37 -10.93 -8.58 9.90
N GLY A 38 -11.54 -7.45 10.24
CA GLY A 38 -10.84 -6.32 10.86
C GLY A 38 -9.99 -5.47 9.93
N VAL A 39 -9.98 -5.73 8.62
CA VAL A 39 -9.42 -4.80 7.64
C VAL A 39 -10.49 -3.79 7.26
N ALA A 40 -10.28 -2.53 7.66
CA ALA A 40 -11.23 -1.47 7.38
C ALA A 40 -11.28 -1.14 5.87
N GLY A 41 -12.42 -0.63 5.45
CA GLY A 41 -12.61 0.00 4.15
C GLY A 41 -11.78 1.29 3.98
N PRO A 42 -12.27 2.29 3.25
CA PRO A 42 -11.59 3.57 3.10
C PRO A 42 -11.35 4.25 4.45
N THR A 43 -10.09 4.63 4.71
CA THR A 43 -9.72 5.38 5.92
C THR A 43 -9.87 6.88 5.68
N PRO A 44 -10.10 7.70 6.73
CA PRO A 44 -10.33 9.13 6.58
C PRO A 44 -9.14 9.88 5.98
N LEU A 45 -9.44 10.91 5.22
CA LEU A 45 -8.51 11.97 4.87
C LEU A 45 -8.84 13.19 5.74
N ARG A 46 -7.90 13.60 6.60
CA ARG A 46 -8.08 14.71 7.53
C ARG A 46 -7.34 15.94 7.01
N GLU A 47 -8.04 17.05 6.92
CA GLU A 47 -7.46 18.36 6.62
C GLU A 47 -6.90 18.99 7.89
N LEU A 48 -5.72 19.61 7.78
CA LEU A 48 -5.02 20.29 8.88
C LEU A 48 -4.79 21.78 8.53
N PRO A 49 -5.85 22.60 8.49
CA PRO A 49 -5.76 23.99 8.01
C PRO A 49 -4.83 24.85 8.88
N ASP A 50 -4.87 24.68 10.20
CA ASP A 50 -4.02 25.47 11.11
C ASP A 50 -2.53 25.16 10.90
N LEU A 51 -2.19 23.90 10.67
CA LEU A 51 -0.82 23.50 10.38
C LEU A 51 -0.39 23.95 8.99
N ALA A 52 -1.29 23.87 8.00
CA ALA A 52 -1.03 24.40 6.66
C ALA A 52 -0.70 25.89 6.71
N SER A 53 -1.49 26.67 7.47
CA SER A 53 -1.24 28.12 7.68
C SER A 53 0.12 28.38 8.32
N LYS A 54 0.45 27.66 9.41
CA LYS A 54 1.75 27.80 10.09
C LYS A 54 2.94 27.48 9.18
N LEU A 55 2.77 26.50 8.28
CA LEU A 55 3.80 26.07 7.34
C LEU A 55 3.79 26.87 6.03
N GLN A 56 2.87 27.83 5.88
CA GLN A 56 2.69 28.65 4.67
C GLN A 56 2.51 27.82 3.38
N VAL A 57 1.78 26.70 3.48
CA VAL A 57 1.39 25.87 2.35
C VAL A 57 -0.11 26.00 2.08
N ALA A 58 -0.52 25.83 0.82
CA ALA A 58 -1.92 26.00 0.44
C ALA A 58 -2.85 24.99 1.10
N ARG A 59 -2.39 23.76 1.32
CA ARG A 59 -3.17 22.66 1.90
C ARG A 59 -2.24 21.64 2.53
N LEU A 60 -2.67 21.06 3.65
CA LEU A 60 -2.04 19.90 4.26
C LEU A 60 -3.12 18.88 4.65
N SER A 61 -3.01 17.68 4.11
CA SER A 61 -3.95 16.60 4.38
C SER A 61 -3.19 15.38 4.91
N VAL A 62 -3.76 14.70 5.88
CA VAL A 62 -3.23 13.45 6.46
C VAL A 62 -4.19 12.30 6.18
N LYS A 63 -3.69 11.26 5.54
CA LYS A 63 -4.38 9.99 5.41
C LYS A 63 -4.28 9.23 6.72
N ASP A 64 -5.40 9.15 7.47
CA ASP A 64 -5.42 8.57 8.81
C ASP A 64 -5.54 7.04 8.75
N GLU A 65 -4.41 6.36 8.74
CA GLU A 65 -4.34 4.90 8.69
C GLU A 65 -4.44 4.24 10.09
N SER A 66 -4.65 4.99 11.17
CA SER A 66 -4.87 4.43 12.51
C SER A 66 -6.12 3.56 12.59
N LEU A 67 -7.09 3.79 11.71
CA LEU A 67 -8.33 3.02 11.61
C LEU A 67 -8.25 1.85 10.61
N ARG A 68 -7.09 1.61 9.99
CA ARG A 68 -6.94 0.59 8.94
C ARG A 68 -7.15 -0.84 9.45
N SER A 69 -6.70 -1.11 10.65
CA SER A 69 -6.75 -2.42 11.27
C SER A 69 -6.77 -2.30 12.80
N PRO A 70 -7.08 -3.36 13.54
CA PRO A 70 -6.97 -3.37 15.00
C PRO A 70 -5.57 -3.02 15.52
N LEU A 71 -4.53 -3.16 14.70
CA LEU A 71 -3.16 -2.77 15.05
C LEU A 71 -2.88 -1.28 14.81
N GLY A 72 -3.88 -0.49 14.40
CA GLY A 72 -3.76 0.96 14.22
C GLY A 72 -2.80 1.38 13.10
N SER A 73 -2.56 0.53 12.10
CA SER A 73 -1.55 0.80 11.08
C SER A 73 -1.79 0.03 9.79
N PHE A 74 -1.48 0.66 8.64
CA PHE A 74 -1.43 -0.01 7.33
C PHE A 74 -0.29 -1.05 7.24
N LYS A 75 0.72 -0.97 8.07
CA LYS A 75 1.86 -1.91 8.08
C LYS A 75 1.42 -3.35 8.38
N ALA A 76 0.29 -3.51 9.08
CA ALA A 76 -0.33 -4.81 9.30
C ALA A 76 -0.80 -5.51 8.01
N LEU A 77 -0.87 -4.83 6.88
CA LEU A 77 -1.38 -5.42 5.63
C LEU A 77 -0.29 -6.15 4.83
N GLY A 78 0.94 -5.69 4.87
CA GLY A 78 2.03 -6.24 4.04
C GLY A 78 2.49 -7.63 4.47
N ALA A 79 2.78 -7.80 5.75
CA ALA A 79 3.31 -9.06 6.27
C ALA A 79 2.36 -10.26 6.05
N PRO A 80 1.04 -10.19 6.30
CA PRO A 80 0.12 -11.26 6.01
C PRO A 80 0.07 -11.64 4.52
N ILE A 81 0.08 -10.66 3.60
CA ILE A 81 0.12 -10.95 2.16
C ILE A 81 1.39 -11.72 1.79
N ALA A 82 2.54 -11.31 2.32
CA ALA A 82 3.80 -12.01 2.08
C ALA A 82 3.76 -13.44 2.63
N LEU A 83 3.18 -13.64 3.81
CA LEU A 83 3.01 -14.95 4.44
C LEU A 83 2.09 -15.85 3.60
N VAL A 84 0.92 -15.36 3.19
CA VAL A 84 -0.02 -16.12 2.34
C VAL A 84 0.67 -16.54 1.03
N ARG A 85 1.37 -15.63 0.36
CA ARG A 85 2.12 -15.97 -0.86
C ARG A 85 3.19 -17.03 -0.63
N GLN A 86 3.88 -16.97 0.50
CA GLN A 86 4.88 -17.97 0.87
C GLN A 86 4.23 -19.34 1.12
N ILE A 87 3.11 -19.39 1.85
CA ILE A 87 2.36 -20.64 2.12
C ILE A 87 1.88 -21.24 0.79
N LEU A 88 1.26 -20.47 -0.09
CA LEU A 88 0.77 -20.95 -1.38
C LEU A 88 1.91 -21.44 -2.30
N ARG A 89 3.10 -20.84 -2.19
CA ARG A 89 4.29 -21.31 -2.91
C ARG A 89 4.76 -22.66 -2.42
N LEU A 90 4.71 -22.90 -1.11
CA LEU A 90 5.12 -24.17 -0.49
C LEU A 90 4.04 -25.26 -0.61
N HIS A 91 2.79 -24.85 -0.69
CA HIS A 91 1.62 -25.73 -0.73
C HIS A 91 0.67 -25.34 -1.88
N PRO A 92 1.01 -25.66 -3.14
CA PRO A 92 0.23 -25.21 -4.30
C PRO A 92 -1.22 -25.71 -4.34
N GLY A 93 -1.56 -26.75 -3.57
CA GLY A 93 -2.91 -27.29 -3.44
C GLY A 93 -3.85 -26.49 -2.53
N LEU A 94 -3.31 -25.56 -1.73
CA LEU A 94 -4.12 -24.66 -0.92
C LEU A 94 -4.67 -23.52 -1.77
N ARG A 95 -5.87 -23.08 -1.40
CA ARG A 95 -6.49 -21.88 -1.95
C ARG A 95 -6.80 -20.93 -0.80
N PRO A 96 -6.54 -19.62 -0.96
CA PRO A 96 -6.88 -18.62 0.04
C PRO A 96 -8.39 -18.44 0.14
#